data_ae6aae9c9ff42be5beaa601831e5afd6
#
_entry.id   ae6aae9c9ff42be5beaa601831e5afd6
#
_cell.length_a   1.000
_cell.length_b   1.000
_cell.length_c   1.000
_cell.angle_alpha   90.00
_cell.angle_beta   90.00
_cell.angle_gamma   90.00
#
_symmetry.space_group_name_H-M   'P 1'
#
loop_
_entity.id
_entity.type
_entity.pdbx_description
1 polymer ?
#
loop_
_entity_poly.entity_id
_entity_poly.type
_entity_poly.pdbx_seq_one_letter_code
_entity_poly.pdbx_strand_id
1 'polypeptide(L)'
;GETVAWTRTDVKDGHDLGLKVRASSTMPLFMPPTTIDGHTYMDGGMGDSWGILLNAARADGYERFCIIRTQPRGYRKHAMSRGAQALFRAAFRKHPIVAERTIARWQPYNELCDEIEQLEKTGAAWVFYPDTMDVTNKTTDYDALVRSYETGLAQAQRDIESLQTWLG
;
A
#
# COMPACT_ATOMS: atom_id res chain seq x y z
N GLY A 1 -9.38 -4.99 -15.21
CA GLY A 1 -8.54 -5.33 -14.08
C GLY A 1 -9.39 -5.80 -12.92
N GLU A 2 -9.11 -6.98 -12.49
CA GLU A 2 -9.76 -7.61 -11.35
C GLU A 2 -8.79 -7.59 -10.17
N THR A 3 -9.31 -7.35 -8.96
CA THR A 3 -8.53 -7.45 -7.73
C THR A 3 -8.57 -8.90 -7.24
N VAL A 4 -7.40 -9.49 -7.03
CA VAL A 4 -7.27 -10.85 -6.50
C VAL A 4 -6.67 -10.76 -5.10
N ALA A 5 -7.36 -11.30 -4.11
CA ALA A 5 -6.87 -11.46 -2.75
C ALA A 5 -6.47 -12.92 -2.53
N TRP A 6 -5.18 -13.16 -2.32
CA TRP A 6 -4.68 -14.48 -1.96
C TRP A 6 -4.64 -14.63 -0.44
N THR A 7 -5.11 -15.77 0.01
CA THR A 7 -5.11 -16.19 1.42
C THR A 7 -4.06 -17.30 1.63
N ARG A 8 -3.92 -17.75 2.87
CA ARG A 8 -3.02 -18.86 3.21
C ARG A 8 -3.35 -20.15 2.41
N THR A 9 -4.61 -20.38 2.12
CA THR A 9 -5.05 -21.59 1.38
C THR A 9 -4.71 -21.54 -0.10
N ASP A 10 -4.40 -20.37 -0.63
CA ASP A 10 -4.01 -20.17 -2.03
C ASP A 10 -2.51 -20.34 -2.26
N VAL A 11 -1.72 -20.51 -1.18
CA VAL A 11 -0.26 -20.64 -1.24
C VAL A 11 0.13 -22.10 -1.15
N LYS A 12 0.80 -22.60 -2.20
CA LYS A 12 1.23 -24.00 -2.33
C LYS A 12 2.53 -24.29 -1.56
N ASP A 13 3.50 -23.40 -1.68
CA ASP A 13 4.83 -23.50 -1.08
C ASP A 13 5.54 -22.14 -1.00
N GLY A 14 6.78 -22.12 -0.54
CA GLY A 14 7.56 -20.87 -0.40
C GLY A 14 7.90 -20.21 -1.72
N HIS A 15 8.06 -20.95 -2.82
CA HIS A 15 8.30 -20.39 -4.15
C HIS A 15 7.03 -19.69 -4.68
N ASP A 16 5.89 -20.34 -4.57
CA ASP A 16 4.59 -19.79 -4.93
C ASP A 16 4.25 -18.52 -4.11
N LEU A 17 4.55 -18.54 -2.80
CA LEU A 17 4.44 -17.33 -1.96
C LEU A 17 5.32 -16.19 -2.50
N GLY A 18 6.57 -16.48 -2.84
CA GLY A 18 7.50 -15.50 -3.40
C GLY A 18 6.99 -14.89 -4.71
N LEU A 19 6.38 -15.68 -5.60
CA LEU A 19 5.76 -15.20 -6.84
C LEU A 19 4.57 -14.27 -6.55
N LYS A 20 3.70 -14.63 -5.59
CA LYS A 20 2.54 -13.82 -5.20
C LYS A 20 2.95 -12.50 -4.54
N VAL A 21 3.95 -12.52 -3.66
CA VAL A 21 4.54 -11.31 -3.07
C VAL A 21 5.13 -10.41 -4.15
N ARG A 22 5.89 -10.99 -5.10
CA ARG A 22 6.41 -10.25 -6.25
C ARG A 22 5.29 -9.62 -7.08
N ALA A 23 4.24 -10.37 -7.40
CA ALA A 23 3.08 -9.89 -8.14
C ALA A 23 2.43 -8.69 -7.42
N SER A 24 2.19 -8.83 -6.11
CA SER A 24 1.58 -7.78 -5.26
C SER A 24 2.41 -6.50 -5.17
N SER A 25 3.73 -6.57 -5.37
CA SER A 25 4.66 -5.43 -5.31
C SER A 25 5.18 -4.98 -6.67
N THR A 26 4.62 -5.48 -7.78
CA THR A 26 5.05 -5.15 -9.15
C THR A 26 4.61 -3.75 -9.55
N MET A 27 5.47 -2.75 -9.35
CA MET A 27 5.16 -1.35 -9.65
C MET A 27 5.13 -1.07 -11.17
N PRO A 28 4.07 -0.40 -11.67
CA PRO A 28 4.00 0.03 -13.08
C PRO A 28 5.19 0.87 -13.49
N LEU A 29 5.70 0.68 -14.69
CA LEU A 29 6.88 1.29 -15.32
C LEU A 29 8.24 0.87 -14.72
N PHE A 30 8.30 0.47 -13.45
CA PHE A 30 9.57 0.12 -12.78
C PHE A 30 9.88 -1.36 -12.85
N MET A 31 8.85 -2.20 -12.91
CA MET A 31 9.00 -3.64 -12.91
C MET A 31 8.17 -4.29 -14.02
N PRO A 32 8.70 -5.36 -14.66
CA PRO A 32 7.90 -6.13 -15.61
C PRO A 32 6.74 -6.82 -14.87
N PRO A 33 5.56 -6.94 -15.51
CA PRO A 33 4.44 -7.67 -14.95
C PRO A 33 4.80 -9.08 -14.53
N THR A 34 4.23 -9.57 -13.43
CA THR A 34 4.45 -10.93 -12.93
C THR A 34 3.37 -11.86 -13.47
N THR A 35 3.76 -12.98 -14.07
CA THR A 35 2.81 -14.00 -14.59
C THR A 35 2.79 -15.20 -13.64
N ILE A 36 1.60 -15.62 -13.20
CA ILE A 36 1.35 -16.79 -12.36
C ILE A 36 0.21 -17.58 -13.02
N ASP A 37 0.42 -18.86 -13.28
CA ASP A 37 -0.57 -19.76 -13.88
C ASP A 37 -1.27 -19.17 -15.15
N GLY A 38 -0.49 -18.50 -16.01
CA GLY A 38 -0.96 -17.88 -17.25
C GLY A 38 -1.66 -16.52 -17.09
N HIS A 39 -1.87 -16.04 -15.87
CA HIS A 39 -2.46 -14.73 -15.58
C HIS A 39 -1.38 -13.69 -15.25
N THR A 40 -1.56 -12.47 -15.75
CA THR A 40 -0.62 -11.37 -15.54
C THR A 40 -1.10 -10.44 -14.43
N TYR A 41 -0.24 -10.19 -13.47
CA TYR A 41 -0.51 -9.40 -12.26
C TYR A 41 0.35 -8.15 -12.19
N MET A 42 -0.17 -7.14 -11.51
CA MET A 42 0.50 -5.89 -11.17
C MET A 42 0.24 -5.57 -9.69
N ASP A 43 0.90 -4.52 -9.19
CA ASP A 43 0.83 -4.03 -7.81
C ASP A 43 -0.60 -3.96 -7.25
N GLY A 44 -0.81 -4.58 -6.09
CA GLY A 44 -2.10 -4.60 -5.40
C GLY A 44 -2.62 -3.23 -4.98
N GLY A 45 -1.72 -2.24 -4.87
CA GLY A 45 -2.11 -0.86 -4.60
C GLY A 45 -2.86 -0.15 -5.75
N MET A 46 -3.03 -0.82 -6.92
CA MET A 46 -3.94 -0.40 -7.99
C MET A 46 -5.29 -1.11 -7.92
N GLY A 47 -5.41 -2.11 -7.05
CA GLY A 47 -6.66 -2.81 -6.79
C GLY A 47 -7.61 -1.99 -5.92
N ASP A 48 -8.71 -2.60 -5.50
CA ASP A 48 -9.79 -1.94 -4.77
C ASP A 48 -9.42 -1.55 -3.32
N SER A 49 -8.27 -2.05 -2.82
CA SER A 49 -7.69 -1.64 -1.53
C SER A 49 -6.93 -0.31 -1.60
N TRP A 50 -6.54 0.14 -2.78
CA TRP A 50 -5.68 1.31 -3.01
C TRP A 50 -4.38 1.29 -2.21
N GLY A 51 -3.96 0.09 -1.76
CA GLY A 51 -2.75 -0.19 -1.00
C GLY A 51 -2.94 -0.18 0.52
N ILE A 52 -4.19 -0.17 1.02
CA ILE A 52 -4.53 -0.30 2.44
C ILE A 52 -5.68 -1.30 2.56
N LEU A 53 -5.46 -2.44 3.23
CA LEU A 53 -6.41 -3.56 3.27
C LEU A 53 -7.59 -3.37 4.25
N LEU A 54 -8.00 -2.12 4.54
CA LEU A 54 -9.08 -1.83 5.49
C LEU A 54 -10.41 -2.51 5.12
N ASN A 55 -10.80 -2.42 3.85
CA ASN A 55 -12.06 -3.01 3.39
C ASN A 55 -12.02 -4.54 3.41
N ALA A 56 -10.87 -5.16 3.15
CA ALA A 56 -10.71 -6.60 3.27
C ALA A 56 -10.86 -7.06 4.72
N ALA A 57 -10.20 -6.37 5.66
CA ALA A 57 -10.33 -6.67 7.08
C ALA A 57 -11.77 -6.52 7.59
N ARG A 58 -12.51 -5.51 7.11
CA ARG A 58 -13.94 -5.36 7.42
C ARG A 58 -14.78 -6.50 6.86
N ALA A 59 -14.50 -6.94 5.65
CA ALA A 59 -15.22 -8.07 5.04
C ALA A 59 -14.99 -9.38 5.84
N ASP A 60 -13.84 -9.50 6.51
CA ASP A 60 -13.53 -10.59 7.42
C ASP A 60 -14.16 -10.42 8.83
N GLY A 61 -14.92 -9.34 9.07
CA GLY A 61 -15.67 -9.09 10.29
C GLY A 61 -14.89 -8.35 11.39
N TYR A 62 -13.72 -7.78 11.09
CA TYR A 62 -12.97 -6.97 12.07
C TYR A 62 -13.56 -5.57 12.17
N GLU A 63 -13.69 -5.05 13.40
CA GLU A 63 -14.22 -3.73 13.73
C GLU A 63 -13.16 -2.80 14.36
N ARG A 64 -12.03 -3.37 14.83
CA ARG A 64 -10.89 -2.62 15.41
C ARG A 64 -9.65 -2.86 14.56
N PHE A 65 -8.89 -1.80 14.26
CA PHE A 65 -7.79 -1.84 13.30
C PHE A 65 -6.50 -1.25 13.88
N CYS A 66 -5.44 -2.04 13.91
CA CYS A 66 -4.08 -1.53 14.08
C CYS A 66 -3.51 -1.26 12.69
N ILE A 67 -3.27 0.02 12.35
CA ILE A 67 -2.86 0.44 11.01
C ILE A 67 -1.46 1.05 11.08
N ILE A 68 -0.49 0.42 10.39
CA ILE A 68 0.87 0.94 10.27
C ILE A 68 1.01 1.61 8.91
N ARG A 69 1.17 2.94 8.91
CA ARG A 69 1.33 3.74 7.70
C ARG A 69 2.82 3.89 7.35
N THR A 70 3.09 4.00 6.05
CA THR A 70 4.43 4.29 5.51
C THR A 70 4.55 5.75 5.05
N GLN A 71 3.55 6.56 5.33
CA GLN A 71 3.54 7.98 5.01
C GLN A 71 3.18 8.79 6.26
N PRO A 72 3.77 9.98 6.47
CA PRO A 72 3.46 10.84 7.60
C PRO A 72 1.99 11.21 7.67
N ARG A 73 1.55 11.63 8.85
CA ARG A 73 0.19 12.13 9.08
C ARG A 73 -0.13 13.28 8.13
N GLY A 74 -1.33 13.28 7.56
CA GLY A 74 -1.78 14.31 6.64
C GLY A 74 -1.28 14.14 5.20
N TYR A 75 -0.45 13.14 4.92
CA TYR A 75 -0.04 12.88 3.53
C TYR A 75 -1.25 12.58 2.66
N ARG A 76 -1.30 13.23 1.49
CA ARG A 76 -2.30 12.99 0.44
C ARG A 76 -1.61 12.90 -0.92
N LYS A 77 -2.14 12.04 -1.78
CA LYS A 77 -1.69 11.95 -3.18
C LYS A 77 -2.26 13.09 -4.00
N HIS A 78 -1.50 13.54 -4.98
CA HIS A 78 -1.93 14.54 -5.94
C HIS A 78 -2.37 13.91 -7.26
N ALA A 79 -3.29 14.58 -7.95
CA ALA A 79 -3.66 14.21 -9.31
C ALA A 79 -2.45 14.29 -10.24
N MET A 80 -2.32 13.32 -11.12
CA MET A 80 -1.26 13.29 -12.12
C MET A 80 -1.48 14.38 -13.17
N SER A 81 -0.41 15.06 -13.60
CA SER A 81 -0.51 16.09 -14.65
C SER A 81 -1.02 15.50 -15.98
N ARG A 82 -1.66 16.32 -16.83
CA ARG A 82 -2.19 15.86 -18.13
C ARG A 82 -1.12 15.20 -19.01
N GLY A 83 0.10 15.75 -19.03
CA GLY A 83 1.22 15.18 -19.77
C GLY A 83 1.64 13.82 -19.25
N ALA A 84 1.73 13.66 -17.92
CA ALA A 84 2.04 12.38 -17.31
C ALA A 84 0.93 11.33 -17.55
N GLN A 85 -0.35 11.73 -17.51
CA GLN A 85 -1.47 10.86 -17.87
C GLN A 85 -1.37 10.34 -19.30
N ALA A 86 -1.07 11.24 -20.27
CA ALA A 86 -0.90 10.88 -21.67
C ALA A 86 0.25 9.89 -21.86
N LEU A 87 1.39 10.10 -21.16
CA LEU A 87 2.52 9.18 -21.18
C LEU A 87 2.15 7.80 -20.62
N PHE A 88 1.44 7.75 -19.50
CA PHE A 88 0.97 6.49 -18.91
C PHE A 88 0.03 5.73 -19.84
N ARG A 89 -0.94 6.40 -20.46
CA ARG A 89 -1.84 5.80 -21.45
C ARG A 89 -1.07 5.24 -22.65
N ALA A 90 -0.07 5.96 -23.13
CA ALA A 90 0.77 5.52 -24.23
C ALA A 90 1.62 4.27 -23.84
N ALA A 91 2.23 4.28 -22.66
CA ALA A 91 3.04 3.17 -22.16
C ALA A 91 2.20 1.90 -21.95
N PHE A 92 0.99 2.04 -21.43
CA PHE A 92 0.09 0.91 -21.13
C PHE A 92 -1.02 0.72 -22.16
N ARG A 93 -0.80 1.11 -23.43
CA ARG A 93 -1.82 0.95 -24.49
C ARG A 93 -2.35 -0.48 -24.70
N LYS A 94 -1.54 -1.51 -24.33
CA LYS A 94 -1.95 -2.91 -24.35
C LYS A 94 -2.72 -3.35 -23.10
N HIS A 95 -2.61 -2.59 -22.03
CA HIS A 95 -3.25 -2.83 -20.74
C HIS A 95 -3.85 -1.53 -20.18
N PRO A 96 -4.84 -0.92 -20.88
CA PRO A 96 -5.33 0.42 -20.56
C PRO A 96 -5.85 0.56 -19.13
N ILE A 97 -6.37 -0.51 -18.55
CA ILE A 97 -6.86 -0.51 -17.17
C ILE A 97 -5.74 -0.18 -16.16
N VAL A 98 -4.48 -0.57 -16.43
CA VAL A 98 -3.33 -0.23 -15.58
C VAL A 98 -3.11 1.28 -15.56
N ALA A 99 -3.20 1.94 -16.74
CA ALA A 99 -3.08 3.39 -16.83
C ALA A 99 -4.22 4.09 -16.08
N GLU A 100 -5.46 3.71 -16.33
CA GLU A 100 -6.62 4.38 -15.72
C GLU A 100 -6.65 4.20 -14.21
N ARG A 101 -6.38 2.99 -13.68
CA ARG A 101 -6.27 2.75 -12.24
C ARG A 101 -5.15 3.58 -11.60
N THR A 102 -3.98 3.66 -12.25
CA THR A 102 -2.86 4.47 -11.75
C THR A 102 -3.19 5.96 -11.71
N ILE A 103 -3.84 6.47 -12.77
CA ILE A 103 -4.23 7.87 -12.88
C ILE A 103 -5.31 8.23 -11.86
N ALA A 104 -6.28 7.36 -11.65
CA ALA A 104 -7.40 7.59 -10.74
C ALA A 104 -7.03 7.41 -9.25
N ARG A 105 -5.93 6.70 -8.93
CA ARG A 105 -5.56 6.23 -7.58
C ARG A 105 -5.55 7.32 -6.50
N TRP A 106 -5.26 8.57 -6.85
CA TRP A 106 -5.09 9.64 -5.86
C TRP A 106 -6.35 9.93 -5.05
N GLN A 107 -7.51 9.93 -5.70
CA GLN A 107 -8.77 10.28 -5.05
C GLN A 107 -9.23 9.21 -4.06
N PRO A 108 -9.46 7.93 -4.43
CA PRO A 108 -9.91 6.92 -3.47
C PRO A 108 -8.86 6.62 -2.39
N TYR A 109 -7.56 6.77 -2.69
CA TYR A 109 -6.54 6.70 -1.66
C TYR A 109 -6.69 7.81 -0.61
N ASN A 110 -6.99 9.04 -1.02
CA ASN A 110 -7.18 10.17 -0.11
C ASN A 110 -8.47 10.00 0.71
N GLU A 111 -9.56 9.55 0.10
CA GLU A 111 -10.81 9.22 0.79
C GLU A 111 -10.59 8.15 1.87
N LEU A 112 -9.81 7.12 1.56
CA LEU A 112 -9.42 6.09 2.53
C LEU A 112 -8.54 6.65 3.66
N CYS A 113 -7.66 7.61 3.38
CA CYS A 113 -6.89 8.30 4.42
C CYS A 113 -7.80 9.09 5.37
N ASP A 114 -8.80 9.79 4.84
CA ASP A 114 -9.78 10.55 5.65
C ASP A 114 -10.60 9.60 6.52
N GLU A 115 -10.99 8.45 5.98
CA GLU A 115 -11.71 7.40 6.73
C GLU A 115 -10.86 6.82 7.87
N ILE A 116 -9.57 6.54 7.63
CA ILE A 116 -8.65 6.05 8.67
C ILE A 116 -8.50 7.08 9.79
N GLU A 117 -8.35 8.36 9.46
CA GLU A 117 -8.28 9.42 10.45
C GLU A 117 -9.58 9.55 11.27
N GLN A 118 -10.73 9.24 10.66
CA GLN A 118 -12.01 9.20 11.38
C GLN A 118 -12.10 7.98 12.31
N LEU A 119 -11.67 6.80 11.89
CA LEU A 119 -11.61 5.61 12.73
C LEU A 119 -10.69 5.81 13.94
N GLU A 120 -9.57 6.50 13.75
CA GLU A 120 -8.67 6.87 14.84
C GLU A 120 -9.35 7.80 15.86
N LYS A 121 -10.06 8.83 15.39
CA LYS A 121 -10.80 9.77 16.27
C LYS A 121 -11.89 9.08 17.09
N THR A 122 -12.50 8.05 16.55
CA THR A 122 -13.55 7.26 17.25
C THR A 122 -12.99 6.15 18.13
N GLY A 123 -11.67 5.93 18.14
CA GLY A 123 -11.02 4.84 18.87
C GLY A 123 -11.14 3.47 18.21
N ALA A 124 -11.78 3.37 17.04
CA ALA A 124 -11.89 2.14 16.27
C ALA A 124 -10.56 1.74 15.57
N ALA A 125 -9.63 2.68 15.43
CA ALA A 125 -8.29 2.37 14.96
C ALA A 125 -7.21 2.99 15.85
N TRP A 126 -6.10 2.26 16.02
CA TRP A 126 -4.82 2.82 16.39
C TRP A 126 -3.95 2.91 15.15
N VAL A 127 -3.35 4.08 14.91
CA VAL A 127 -2.62 4.33 13.66
C VAL A 127 -1.21 4.81 13.96
N PHE A 128 -0.23 4.04 13.50
CA PHE A 128 1.16 4.48 13.46
C PHE A 128 1.39 5.31 12.20
N TYR A 129 1.79 6.56 12.35
CA TYR A 129 2.28 7.42 11.28
C TYR A 129 3.75 7.70 11.51
N PRO A 130 4.65 7.45 10.56
CA PRO A 130 6.04 7.85 10.73
C PRO A 130 6.14 9.36 10.89
N ASP A 131 6.97 9.82 11.84
CA ASP A 131 7.23 11.25 12.04
C ASP A 131 7.86 11.87 10.79
N THR A 132 8.78 11.11 10.16
CA THR A 132 9.42 11.48 8.90
C THR A 132 9.47 10.27 7.95
N MET A 133 9.63 10.53 6.66
CA MET A 133 9.84 9.51 5.64
C MET A 133 10.86 10.06 4.62
N ASP A 134 12.14 9.86 4.93
CA ASP A 134 13.26 10.41 4.15
C ASP A 134 13.66 9.51 2.98
N VAL A 135 13.04 8.32 2.88
CA VAL A 135 13.26 7.37 1.79
C VAL A 135 12.03 7.24 0.91
N THR A 136 12.25 6.86 -0.33
CA THR A 136 11.22 6.60 -1.33
C THR A 136 11.39 5.19 -1.89
N ASN A 137 10.41 4.71 -2.67
CA ASN A 137 10.52 3.45 -3.41
C ASN A 137 11.61 3.43 -4.50
N LYS A 138 12.35 4.52 -4.69
CA LYS A 138 13.51 4.64 -5.58
C LYS A 138 14.84 4.72 -4.83
N THR A 139 14.81 4.81 -3.51
CA THR A 139 16.01 4.93 -2.69
C THR A 139 16.73 3.59 -2.68
N THR A 140 17.99 3.59 -3.12
CA THR A 140 18.89 2.42 -3.14
C THR A 140 20.13 2.62 -2.27
N ASP A 141 20.27 3.80 -1.67
CA ASP A 141 21.38 4.11 -0.75
C ASP A 141 21.18 3.33 0.56
N TYR A 142 22.15 2.47 0.87
CA TYR A 142 22.09 1.57 2.02
C TYR A 142 22.01 2.32 3.35
N ASP A 143 22.84 3.36 3.51
CA ASP A 143 22.88 4.12 4.77
C ASP A 143 21.58 4.90 5.00
N ALA A 144 20.97 5.42 3.93
CA ALA A 144 19.65 6.05 4.02
C ALA A 144 18.55 5.05 4.43
N LEU A 145 18.59 3.83 3.92
CA LEU A 145 17.65 2.76 4.30
C LEU A 145 17.84 2.35 5.76
N VAL A 146 19.09 2.20 6.22
CA VAL A 146 19.41 1.88 7.62
C VAL A 146 18.90 2.99 8.55
N ARG A 147 19.22 4.24 8.26
CA ARG A 147 18.74 5.38 9.06
C ARG A 147 17.22 5.43 9.14
N SER A 148 16.53 5.18 8.02
CA SER A 148 15.07 5.13 8.00
C SER A 148 14.51 4.01 8.88
N TYR A 149 15.15 2.84 8.87
CA TYR A 149 14.80 1.72 9.75
C TYR A 149 14.99 2.07 11.23
N GLU A 150 16.16 2.61 11.59
CA GLU A 150 16.49 2.99 12.97
C GLU A 150 15.53 4.07 13.50
N THR A 151 15.20 5.07 12.69
CA THR A 151 14.22 6.10 13.02
C THR A 151 12.84 5.50 13.28
N GLY A 152 12.39 4.60 12.40
CA GLY A 152 11.10 3.92 12.55
C GLY A 152 11.07 3.02 13.80
N LEU A 153 12.16 2.30 14.09
CA LEU A 153 12.30 1.47 15.28
C LEU A 153 12.25 2.30 16.57
N ALA A 154 13.00 3.38 16.63
CA ALA A 154 13.00 4.29 17.80
C ALA A 154 11.61 4.90 18.04
N GLN A 155 10.93 5.31 16.97
CA GLN A 155 9.56 5.80 17.07
C GLN A 155 8.59 4.70 17.55
N ALA A 156 8.68 3.48 17.00
CA ALA A 156 7.83 2.37 17.43
C ALA A 156 8.03 2.03 18.91
N GLN A 157 9.27 2.05 19.41
CA GLN A 157 9.59 1.86 20.82
C GLN A 157 8.99 2.96 21.71
N ARG A 158 9.01 4.21 21.26
CA ARG A 158 8.38 5.34 21.96
C ARG A 158 6.86 5.18 22.04
N ASP A 159 6.24 4.74 20.96
CA ASP A 159 4.79 4.74 20.79
C ASP A 159 4.11 3.43 21.23
N ILE A 160 4.90 2.39 21.61
CA ILE A 160 4.38 1.05 21.95
C ILE A 160 3.38 1.07 23.11
N GLU A 161 3.59 1.90 24.12
CA GLU A 161 2.70 2.01 25.27
C GLU A 161 1.30 2.49 24.88
N SER A 162 1.22 3.39 23.90
CA SER A 162 -0.06 3.88 23.37
C SER A 162 -0.83 2.76 22.65
N LEU A 163 -0.13 1.91 21.91
CA LEU A 163 -0.73 0.73 21.27
C LEU A 163 -1.23 -0.25 22.34
N GLN A 164 -0.41 -0.54 23.37
CA GLN A 164 -0.79 -1.46 24.46
C GLN A 164 -2.03 -0.94 25.20
N THR A 165 -2.09 0.37 25.48
CA THR A 165 -3.26 1.01 26.10
C THR A 165 -4.51 0.90 25.23
N TRP A 166 -4.35 1.04 23.90
CA TRP A 166 -5.47 0.92 22.96
C TRP A 166 -5.97 -0.53 22.84
N LEU A 167 -5.08 -1.52 22.97
CA LEU A 167 -5.44 -2.95 22.92
C LEU A 167 -6.25 -3.38 24.16
N GLY A 168 -6.01 -2.80 25.33
CA GLY A 168 -6.64 -3.08 26.62
C GLY A 168 -5.80 -3.99 27.46
#